data_7d79f6b3d228d44452351ba3974bb01e
#
_entry.id   7d79f6b3d228d44452351ba3974bb01e
#
_cell.length_a   1.000
_cell.length_b   1.000
_cell.length_c   1.000
_cell.angle_alpha   90.00
_cell.angle_beta   90.00
_cell.angle_gamma   90.00
#
_symmetry.space_group_name_H-M   'P 1'
#
loop_
_entity.id
_entity.type
_entity.pdbx_description
1 polymer ?
#
loop_
_entity_poly.entity_id
_entity_poly.type
_entity_poly.pdbx_seq_one_letter_code
_entity_poly.pdbx_strand_id
1 'polypeptide(L)'
;MELETLVVIDMQEGFHTASHYDTNLAVEREIARARDLGHSIIFVEYENYGDTNLNLRSIAHDYDRLHVISKSGDDGSCEVMDCILKNNLPRTLRVCGVNGDACVYLTLCGLASKVHKFPVIAVVDAINSHQGKNKTLEICKTYLAKGYAQQLVGTEYYKEAA
;
A
#
# COMPACT_ATOMS: atom_id res chain seq x y z
N MET A 1 -13.19 -15.52 7.16
CA MET A 1 -12.35 -14.29 7.05
C MET A 1 -12.70 -13.60 5.74
N GLU A 2 -12.95 -12.31 5.79
CA GLU A 2 -13.21 -11.54 4.59
C GLU A 2 -11.93 -11.37 3.76
N LEU A 3 -12.03 -11.54 2.44
CA LEU A 3 -10.88 -11.34 1.55
C LEU A 3 -10.59 -9.84 1.41
N GLU A 4 -9.31 -9.51 1.37
CA GLU A 4 -8.78 -8.15 1.19
C GLU A 4 -8.02 -8.05 -0.14
N THR A 5 -7.73 -6.84 -0.56
CA THR A 5 -6.76 -6.54 -1.62
C THR A 5 -5.60 -5.76 -0.99
N LEU A 6 -4.40 -6.35 -0.99
CA LEU A 6 -3.18 -5.65 -0.61
C LEU A 6 -2.74 -4.74 -1.76
N VAL A 7 -2.59 -3.46 -1.48
CA VAL A 7 -2.11 -2.45 -2.43
C VAL A 7 -0.72 -1.98 -1.98
N VAL A 8 0.30 -2.28 -2.76
CA VAL A 8 1.69 -1.92 -2.51
C VAL A 8 2.07 -0.79 -3.46
N ILE A 9 2.30 0.41 -2.92
CA ILE A 9 2.49 1.63 -3.70
C ILE A 9 3.98 1.98 -3.79
N ASP A 10 4.48 2.10 -5.03
CA ASP A 10 5.78 2.68 -5.38
C ASP A 10 7.00 2.08 -4.64
N MET A 11 6.94 0.80 -4.28
CA MET A 11 8.09 0.10 -3.69
C MET A 11 9.13 -0.27 -4.75
N GLN A 12 9.65 0.76 -5.43
CA GLN A 12 10.52 0.67 -6.61
C GLN A 12 11.92 1.19 -6.31
N GLU A 13 12.90 0.70 -7.06
CA GLU A 13 14.32 1.08 -6.91
C GLU A 13 14.56 2.57 -7.10
N GLY A 14 13.76 3.25 -7.93
CA GLY A 14 13.85 4.69 -8.18
C GLY A 14 13.44 5.58 -6.99
N PHE A 15 12.80 5.01 -5.96
CA PHE A 15 12.43 5.73 -4.75
C PHE A 15 13.36 5.40 -3.59
N HIS A 16 14.13 6.39 -3.13
CA HIS A 16 15.04 6.21 -2.00
C HIS A 16 14.34 5.67 -0.74
N THR A 17 13.14 6.15 -0.45
CA THR A 17 12.32 5.71 0.69
C THR A 17 11.91 4.24 0.62
N ALA A 18 11.83 3.65 -0.57
CA ALA A 18 11.52 2.24 -0.80
C ALA A 18 12.69 1.30 -0.49
N SER A 19 13.90 1.82 -0.31
CA SER A 19 15.08 1.05 0.08
C SER A 19 15.26 0.93 1.61
N HIS A 20 14.41 1.57 2.40
CA HIS A 20 14.48 1.50 3.86
C HIS A 20 14.24 0.07 4.34
N TYR A 21 15.20 -0.47 5.10
CA TYR A 21 15.23 -1.89 5.48
C TYR A 21 13.96 -2.35 6.21
N ASP A 22 13.60 -1.66 7.30
CA ASP A 22 12.44 -2.06 8.12
C ASP A 22 11.13 -1.95 7.34
N THR A 23 11.00 -0.95 6.48
CA THR A 23 9.83 -0.79 5.61
C THR A 23 9.73 -1.94 4.61
N ASN A 24 10.83 -2.27 3.94
CA ASN A 24 10.88 -3.40 3.01
C ASN A 24 10.48 -4.70 3.70
N LEU A 25 11.05 -4.98 4.86
CA LEU A 25 10.75 -6.19 5.63
C LEU A 25 9.27 -6.24 6.05
N ALA A 26 8.67 -5.12 6.43
CA ALA A 26 7.25 -5.05 6.76
C ALA A 26 6.37 -5.28 5.52
N VAL A 27 6.73 -4.73 4.37
CA VAL A 27 6.03 -5.00 3.09
C VAL A 27 6.16 -6.48 2.70
N GLU A 28 7.34 -7.09 2.85
CA GLU A 28 7.50 -8.55 2.64
C GLU A 28 6.53 -9.37 3.46
N ARG A 29 6.37 -9.03 4.75
CA ARG A 29 5.42 -9.72 5.66
C ARG A 29 3.97 -9.55 5.18
N GLU A 30 3.61 -8.38 4.71
CA GLU A 30 2.27 -8.13 4.17
C GLU A 30 2.00 -8.94 2.90
N ILE A 31 2.98 -9.06 2.00
CA ILE A 31 2.86 -9.89 0.79
C ILE A 31 2.72 -11.36 1.17
N ALA A 32 3.57 -11.87 2.08
CA ALA A 32 3.49 -13.25 2.55
C ALA A 32 2.12 -13.52 3.21
N ARG A 33 1.66 -12.62 4.09
CA ARG A 33 0.33 -12.70 4.70
C ARG A 33 -0.78 -12.76 3.65
N ALA A 34 -0.72 -11.90 2.66
CA ALA A 34 -1.74 -11.85 1.61
C ALA A 34 -1.81 -13.17 0.84
N ARG A 35 -0.66 -13.76 0.51
CA ARG A 35 -0.59 -15.06 -0.16
C ARG A 35 -1.16 -16.19 0.70
N ASP A 36 -0.74 -16.25 1.96
CA ASP A 36 -1.17 -17.31 2.90
C ASP A 36 -2.68 -17.30 3.13
N LEU A 37 -3.30 -16.11 3.08
CA LEU A 37 -4.73 -15.93 3.29
C LEU A 37 -5.56 -15.90 2.00
N GLY A 38 -4.91 -16.01 0.84
CA GLY A 38 -5.59 -15.99 -0.46
C GLY A 38 -6.12 -14.61 -0.86
N HIS A 39 -5.55 -13.53 -0.31
CA HIS A 39 -5.89 -12.16 -0.68
C HIS A 39 -5.37 -11.80 -2.08
N SER A 40 -5.97 -10.81 -2.72
CA SER A 40 -5.40 -10.24 -3.95
C SER A 40 -4.28 -9.27 -3.64
N ILE A 41 -3.32 -9.11 -4.57
CA ILE A 41 -2.19 -8.19 -4.43
C ILE A 41 -2.14 -7.30 -5.67
N ILE A 42 -1.98 -5.99 -5.47
CA ILE A 42 -1.74 -5.02 -6.53
C ILE A 42 -0.40 -4.34 -6.24
N PHE A 43 0.56 -4.48 -7.15
CA PHE A 43 1.75 -3.63 -7.19
C PHE A 43 1.45 -2.41 -8.05
N VAL A 44 1.54 -1.23 -7.46
CA VAL A 44 1.39 0.05 -8.16
C VAL A 44 2.79 0.58 -8.44
N GLU A 45 3.13 0.71 -9.72
CA GLU A 45 4.43 1.18 -10.16
C GLU A 45 4.29 2.55 -10.83
N TYR A 46 5.10 3.50 -10.39
CA TYR A 46 5.21 4.82 -11.02
C TYR A 46 6.07 4.69 -12.27
N GLU A 47 5.58 5.18 -13.40
CA GLU A 47 6.33 5.16 -14.66
C GLU A 47 7.71 5.79 -14.52
N ASN A 48 8.72 5.20 -15.16
CA ASN A 48 10.11 5.65 -15.19
C ASN A 48 10.89 5.56 -13.86
N TYR A 49 10.34 4.88 -12.83
CA TYR A 49 11.05 4.66 -11.56
C TYR A 49 11.52 3.21 -11.36
N GLY A 50 11.54 2.43 -12.43
CA GLY A 50 11.94 1.02 -12.40
C GLY A 50 10.80 0.10 -11.94
N ASP A 51 11.13 -1.17 -11.78
CA ASP A 51 10.18 -2.18 -11.30
C ASP A 51 10.08 -2.15 -9.76
N THR A 52 9.06 -2.77 -9.22
CA THR A 52 8.97 -3.10 -7.79
C THR A 52 10.22 -3.86 -7.34
N ASN A 53 10.72 -3.56 -6.16
CA ASN A 53 11.96 -4.14 -5.60
C ASN A 53 12.00 -5.67 -5.78
N LEU A 54 13.16 -6.19 -6.15
CA LEU A 54 13.34 -7.59 -6.53
C LEU A 54 12.92 -8.56 -5.42
N ASN A 55 13.24 -8.25 -4.16
CA ASN A 55 12.84 -9.08 -3.01
C ASN A 55 11.31 -9.22 -2.90
N LEU A 56 10.58 -8.13 -3.13
CA LEU A 56 9.12 -8.11 -3.09
C LEU A 56 8.51 -8.88 -4.26
N ARG A 57 9.08 -8.69 -5.47
CA ARG A 57 8.67 -9.46 -6.65
C ARG A 57 8.94 -10.96 -6.47
N SER A 58 10.04 -11.31 -5.84
CA SER A 58 10.39 -12.72 -5.58
C SER A 58 9.40 -13.41 -4.66
N ILE A 59 8.93 -12.73 -3.60
CA ILE A 59 7.92 -13.27 -2.69
C ILE A 59 6.57 -13.41 -3.38
N ALA A 60 6.23 -12.49 -4.28
CA ALA A 60 4.98 -12.51 -5.02
C ALA A 60 5.04 -13.38 -6.30
N HIS A 61 6.20 -13.94 -6.64
CA HIS A 61 6.39 -14.74 -7.83
C HIS A 61 5.41 -15.93 -7.88
N ASP A 62 4.88 -16.21 -9.06
CA ASP A 62 3.91 -17.28 -9.32
C ASP A 62 2.61 -17.20 -8.49
N TYR A 63 2.29 -16.03 -7.94
CA TYR A 63 1.02 -15.84 -7.28
C TYR A 63 -0.04 -15.39 -8.29
N ASP A 64 -1.04 -16.23 -8.53
CA ASP A 64 -2.08 -16.05 -9.55
C ASP A 64 -3.04 -14.88 -9.26
N ARG A 65 -3.03 -14.33 -8.03
CA ARG A 65 -3.82 -13.16 -7.63
C ARG A 65 -2.99 -11.88 -7.51
N LEU A 66 -1.81 -11.86 -8.15
CA LEU A 66 -0.97 -10.67 -8.30
C LEU A 66 -1.36 -9.89 -9.55
N HIS A 67 -1.53 -8.60 -9.39
CA HIS A 67 -1.71 -7.63 -10.47
C HIS A 67 -0.62 -6.56 -10.38
N VAL A 68 -0.03 -6.21 -11.51
CA VAL A 68 0.94 -5.11 -11.60
C VAL A 68 0.34 -4.04 -12.49
N ILE A 69 0.22 -2.82 -11.97
CA ILE A 69 -0.36 -1.68 -12.69
C ILE A 69 0.60 -0.50 -12.68
N SER A 70 0.55 0.32 -13.72
CA SER A 70 1.37 1.52 -13.86
C SER A 70 0.52 2.77 -13.68
N LYS A 71 1.11 3.80 -13.07
CA LYS A 71 0.56 5.14 -12.97
C LYS A 71 1.55 6.17 -13.46
N SER A 72 1.07 7.32 -13.96
CA SER A 72 1.90 8.42 -14.47
C SER A 72 1.95 9.64 -13.53
N GLY A 73 1.14 9.64 -12.49
CA GLY A 73 1.08 10.72 -11.49
C GLY A 73 1.17 10.20 -10.06
N ASP A 74 1.21 11.11 -9.10
CA ASP A 74 1.30 10.77 -7.68
C ASP A 74 0.05 10.06 -7.17
N ASP A 75 -1.13 10.47 -7.66
CA ASP A 75 -2.41 9.83 -7.36
C ASP A 75 -2.64 8.61 -8.26
N GLY A 76 -2.58 7.42 -7.68
CA GLY A 76 -2.88 6.15 -8.37
C GLY A 76 -4.31 5.63 -8.15
N SER A 77 -5.20 6.46 -7.62
CA SER A 77 -6.55 6.00 -7.22
C SER A 77 -7.40 5.49 -8.39
N CYS A 78 -7.30 6.12 -9.56
CA CYS A 78 -8.03 5.68 -10.75
C CYS A 78 -7.55 4.31 -11.20
N GLU A 79 -6.25 4.10 -11.30
CA GLU A 79 -5.63 2.85 -11.74
C GLU A 79 -5.93 1.70 -10.77
N VAL A 80 -5.87 1.97 -9.47
CA VAL A 80 -6.24 0.98 -8.43
C VAL A 80 -7.72 0.62 -8.54
N MET A 81 -8.59 1.62 -8.62
CA MET A 81 -10.04 1.39 -8.77
C MET A 81 -10.35 0.57 -10.02
N ASP A 82 -9.78 0.94 -11.16
CA ASP A 82 -9.99 0.24 -12.43
C ASP A 82 -9.53 -1.21 -12.36
N CYS A 83 -8.38 -1.48 -11.73
CA CYS A 83 -7.89 -2.83 -11.50
C CYS A 83 -8.86 -3.66 -10.66
N ILE A 84 -9.35 -3.09 -9.56
CA ILE A 84 -10.31 -3.76 -8.67
C ILE A 84 -11.61 -4.09 -9.40
N LEU A 85 -12.18 -3.13 -10.10
CA LEU A 85 -13.46 -3.32 -10.81
C LEU A 85 -13.33 -4.30 -11.98
N LYS A 86 -12.30 -4.16 -12.80
CA LYS A 86 -12.03 -5.00 -13.96
C LYS A 86 -11.83 -6.47 -13.59
N ASN A 87 -11.14 -6.73 -12.49
CA ASN A 87 -10.80 -8.09 -12.05
C ASN A 87 -11.71 -8.61 -10.94
N ASN A 88 -12.73 -7.85 -10.57
CA ASN A 88 -13.67 -8.17 -9.48
C ASN A 88 -12.96 -8.54 -8.17
N LEU A 89 -11.96 -7.72 -7.80
CA LEU A 89 -11.17 -7.94 -6.58
C LEU A 89 -11.93 -7.51 -5.32
N PRO A 90 -11.54 -8.03 -4.14
CA PRO A 90 -12.06 -7.55 -2.86
C PRO A 90 -11.88 -6.04 -2.69
N ARG A 91 -12.90 -5.37 -2.15
CA ARG A 91 -12.92 -3.90 -2.04
C ARG A 91 -12.35 -3.36 -0.73
N THR A 92 -12.17 -4.19 0.27
CA THR A 92 -11.42 -3.80 1.48
C THR A 92 -9.94 -3.78 1.15
N LEU A 93 -9.34 -2.59 1.22
CA LEU A 93 -7.96 -2.36 0.80
C LEU A 93 -7.04 -2.31 2.02
N ARG A 94 -5.98 -3.09 1.94
CA ARG A 94 -4.87 -3.03 2.88
C ARG A 94 -3.70 -2.36 2.18
N VAL A 95 -3.26 -1.20 2.65
CA VAL A 95 -2.37 -0.31 1.90
C VAL A 95 -1.03 -0.14 2.59
N CYS A 96 0.04 -0.25 1.82
CA CYS A 96 1.42 -0.02 2.23
C CYS A 96 2.24 0.62 1.09
N GLY A 97 3.49 0.97 1.36
CA GLY A 97 4.42 1.50 0.38
C GLY A 97 4.91 2.92 0.68
N VAL A 98 5.33 3.63 -0.36
CA VAL A 98 5.92 4.97 -0.28
C VAL A 98 5.33 5.91 -1.35
N ASN A 99 5.40 7.18 -1.19
CA ASN A 99 5.70 7.91 0.04
C ASN A 99 4.42 8.23 0.80
N GLY A 100 4.42 8.01 2.08
CA GLY A 100 3.25 8.21 2.94
C GLY A 100 2.70 9.64 2.94
N ASP A 101 3.57 10.62 2.71
CA ASP A 101 3.25 12.04 2.62
C ASP A 101 2.98 12.55 1.19
N ALA A 102 3.04 11.68 0.19
CA ALA A 102 2.83 12.01 -1.22
C ALA A 102 1.96 10.98 -1.94
N CYS A 103 2.56 10.00 -2.62
CA CYS A 103 1.82 9.05 -3.46
C CYS A 103 0.79 8.21 -2.69
N VAL A 104 1.13 7.73 -1.49
CA VAL A 104 0.18 7.01 -0.63
C VAL A 104 -0.94 7.94 -0.20
N TYR A 105 -0.61 9.12 0.32
CA TYR A 105 -1.59 10.11 0.76
C TYR A 105 -2.58 10.49 -0.36
N LEU A 106 -2.06 10.85 -1.53
CA LEU A 106 -2.89 11.28 -2.66
C LEU A 106 -3.74 10.15 -3.23
N THR A 107 -3.21 8.93 -3.26
CA THR A 107 -3.97 7.76 -3.69
C THR A 107 -5.13 7.47 -2.73
N LEU A 108 -4.89 7.53 -1.43
CA LEU A 108 -5.96 7.34 -0.42
C LEU A 108 -7.00 8.46 -0.48
N CYS A 109 -6.56 9.71 -0.64
CA CYS A 109 -7.45 10.86 -0.86
C CYS A 109 -8.34 10.65 -2.10
N GLY A 110 -7.73 10.24 -3.21
CA GLY A 110 -8.43 9.96 -4.45
C GLY A 110 -9.45 8.82 -4.31
N LEU A 111 -9.08 7.72 -3.65
CA LEU A 111 -9.99 6.60 -3.37
C LEU A 111 -11.17 7.01 -2.48
N ALA A 112 -10.92 7.84 -1.47
CA ALA A 112 -11.98 8.35 -0.59
C ALA A 112 -13.01 9.23 -1.30
N SER A 113 -12.61 9.89 -2.40
CA SER A 113 -13.47 10.75 -3.21
C SER A 113 -14.29 10.00 -4.27
N LYS A 114 -14.04 8.70 -4.49
CA LYS A 114 -14.75 7.90 -5.49
C LYS A 114 -16.18 7.58 -5.05
N VAL A 115 -17.04 7.40 -6.05
CA VAL A 115 -18.44 6.93 -5.84
C VAL A 115 -18.44 5.54 -5.20
N HIS A 116 -17.56 4.66 -5.65
CA HIS A 116 -17.35 3.36 -5.03
C HIS A 116 -16.59 3.53 -3.71
N LYS A 117 -17.12 2.95 -2.65
CA LYS A 117 -16.46 2.97 -1.34
C LYS A 117 -15.44 1.85 -1.25
N PHE A 118 -14.26 2.22 -0.80
CA PHE A 118 -13.15 1.31 -0.55
C PHE A 118 -12.74 1.49 0.91
N PRO A 119 -13.18 0.61 1.83
CA PRO A 119 -12.63 0.62 3.19
C PRO A 119 -11.11 0.40 3.14
N VAL A 120 -10.35 1.26 3.81
CA VAL A 120 -8.89 1.26 3.78
C VAL A 120 -8.32 0.96 5.16
N ILE A 121 -7.43 0.00 5.20
CA ILE A 121 -6.57 -0.34 6.34
C ILE A 121 -5.15 0.08 5.98
N ALA A 122 -4.60 1.08 6.64
CA ALA A 122 -3.21 1.50 6.42
C ALA A 122 -2.25 0.72 7.33
N VAL A 123 -1.22 0.12 6.74
CA VAL A 123 -0.20 -0.67 7.46
C VAL A 123 0.99 0.23 7.77
N VAL A 124 1.03 0.79 8.94
CA VAL A 124 1.93 1.89 9.25
C VAL A 124 3.40 1.53 9.23
N ASP A 125 3.79 0.37 9.74
CA ASP A 125 5.19 -0.07 9.69
C ASP A 125 5.65 -0.47 8.27
N ALA A 126 4.72 -0.71 7.36
CA ALA A 126 4.97 -0.94 5.95
C ALA A 126 4.84 0.33 5.08
N ILE A 127 4.75 1.51 5.69
CA ILE A 127 4.75 2.81 5.02
C ILE A 127 6.00 3.59 5.45
N ASN A 128 6.64 4.26 4.49
CA ASN A 128 7.73 5.21 4.75
C ASN A 128 7.45 6.54 4.01
N SER A 129 8.11 7.61 4.42
CA SER A 129 7.89 8.93 3.85
C SER A 129 9.18 9.71 3.69
N HIS A 130 9.14 10.80 2.92
CA HIS A 130 10.25 11.75 2.81
C HIS A 130 10.64 12.38 4.15
N GLN A 131 9.71 12.46 5.09
CA GLN A 131 9.95 13.02 6.42
C GLN A 131 10.66 12.05 7.37
N GLY A 132 10.91 10.82 6.92
CA GLY A 132 11.53 9.76 7.69
C GLY A 132 10.56 8.82 8.38
N LYS A 133 11.06 7.65 8.75
CA LYS A 133 10.25 6.56 9.33
C LYS A 133 9.56 6.95 10.65
N ASN A 134 10.21 7.75 11.48
CA ASN A 134 9.70 8.22 12.77
C ASN A 134 8.48 9.16 12.64
N LYS A 135 8.22 9.72 11.47
CA LYS A 135 7.06 10.55 11.18
C LYS A 135 5.87 9.79 10.61
N THR A 136 6.07 8.54 10.25
CA THR A 136 5.04 7.74 9.55
C THR A 136 3.75 7.60 10.35
N LEU A 137 3.85 7.42 11.67
CA LEU A 137 2.66 7.33 12.53
C LEU A 137 1.81 8.61 12.47
N GLU A 138 2.43 9.78 12.59
CA GLU A 138 1.72 11.05 12.51
C GLU A 138 1.03 11.23 11.15
N ILE A 139 1.73 10.86 10.07
CA ILE A 139 1.19 10.90 8.71
C ILE A 139 -0.02 9.98 8.60
N CYS A 140 0.08 8.74 9.07
CA CYS A 140 -1.04 7.78 9.02
C CYS A 140 -2.21 8.21 9.91
N LYS A 141 -1.98 8.87 11.03
CA LYS A 141 -3.04 9.47 11.84
C LYS A 141 -3.83 10.53 11.08
N THR A 142 -3.19 11.28 10.17
CA THR A 142 -3.90 12.19 9.27
C THR A 142 -4.85 11.45 8.32
N TYR A 143 -4.51 10.24 7.87
CA TYR A 143 -5.43 9.43 7.06
C TYR A 143 -6.72 9.12 7.80
N LEU A 144 -6.63 8.74 9.09
CA LEU A 144 -7.82 8.53 9.94
C LEU A 144 -8.62 9.81 10.12
N ALA A 145 -7.95 10.91 10.48
CA ALA A 145 -8.60 12.19 10.75
C ALA A 145 -9.37 12.74 9.55
N LYS A 146 -8.87 12.48 8.32
CA LYS A 146 -9.50 12.89 7.07
C LYS A 146 -10.48 11.87 6.49
N GLY A 147 -10.61 10.70 7.11
CA GLY A 147 -11.45 9.62 6.59
C GLY A 147 -10.88 8.91 5.36
N TYR A 148 -9.60 9.05 5.08
CA TYR A 148 -8.91 8.37 3.98
C TYR A 148 -8.55 6.92 4.31
N ALA A 149 -8.40 6.62 5.59
CA ALA A 149 -8.34 5.26 6.11
C ALA A 149 -9.33 5.11 7.28
N GLN A 150 -9.89 3.94 7.44
CA GLN A 150 -10.81 3.59 8.52
C GLN A 150 -10.10 2.89 9.65
N GLN A 151 -8.92 2.32 9.41
CA GLN A 151 -8.14 1.61 10.39
C GLN A 151 -6.65 1.78 10.14
N LEU A 152 -5.87 1.88 11.21
CA LEU A 152 -4.43 1.72 11.19
C LEU A 152 -4.08 0.39 11.84
N VAL A 153 -3.17 -0.34 11.21
CA VAL A 153 -2.56 -1.53 11.76
C VAL A 153 -1.04 -1.41 11.70
N GLY A 154 -0.34 -2.14 12.52
CA GLY A 154 1.11 -2.14 12.54
C GLY A 154 1.61 -3.17 13.51
N THR A 155 2.93 -3.24 13.62
CA THR A 155 3.61 -4.09 14.57
C THR A 155 3.66 -3.46 15.97
N GLU A 156 4.51 -3.99 16.82
CA GLU A 156 4.63 -3.69 18.25
C GLU A 156 4.77 -2.21 18.61
N TYR A 157 5.18 -1.36 17.67
CA TYR A 157 5.24 0.10 17.85
C TYR A 157 3.92 0.73 18.28
N TYR A 158 2.79 0.08 17.99
CA TYR A 158 1.46 0.60 18.26
C TYR A 158 0.80 0.02 19.49
N LYS A 159 1.28 -1.12 19.96
CA LYS A 159 0.78 -1.72 21.20
C LYS A 159 1.15 -0.90 22.42
N GLU A 160 2.23 -0.13 22.31
CA GLU A 160 2.68 0.77 23.40
C GLU A 160 2.05 2.17 23.34
N ALA A 161 1.50 2.58 22.22
CA ALA A 161 0.90 3.91 22.00
C ALA A 161 -0.64 3.93 22.09
N ALA A 162 -1.24 2.76 22.21
CA ALA A 162 -2.67 2.58 22.42
C ALA A 162 -2.97 2.43 23.89
#